data_b490a2f9eaabd1477740a23c4bc7052b
#
_entry.id   b490a2f9eaabd1477740a23c4bc7052b
#
_cell.length_a   1.000
_cell.length_b   1.000
_cell.length_c   1.000
_cell.angle_alpha   90.00
_cell.angle_beta   90.00
_cell.angle_gamma   90.00
#
_symmetry.space_group_name_H-M   'P 1'
#
loop_
_entity.id
_entity.type
_entity.pdbx_description
1 polymer ?
#
loop_
_entity_poly.entity_id
_entity_poly.type
_entity_poly.pdbx_seq_one_letter_code
_entity_poly.pdbx_strand_id
1 'polypeptide(L)'
;MEIYMLKGEWANDGETNGYEELYAKEETAKEKFRKAVQEAKSDYDHVDFNDPECGYCISEDEDSLEIYLDGEYLSEHSTVSLEKMNVITE
;
A
#
# COMPACT_ATOMS: atom_id res chain seq x y z
N MET A 1 1.02 -15.94 19.30
CA MET A 1 2.15 -15.28 18.63
C MET A 1 1.62 -14.27 17.62
N GLU A 2 2.08 -13.04 17.69
CA GLU A 2 1.68 -12.01 16.77
C GLU A 2 2.64 -11.89 15.60
N ILE A 3 2.11 -11.78 14.40
CA ILE A 3 2.86 -11.58 13.17
C ILE A 3 2.28 -10.39 12.44
N TYR A 4 3.12 -9.61 11.79
CA TYR A 4 2.72 -8.45 11.04
C TYR A 4 2.92 -8.74 9.56
N MET A 5 1.84 -8.64 8.78
CA MET A 5 1.90 -8.87 7.35
C MET A 5 1.91 -7.52 6.63
N LEU A 6 2.97 -7.30 5.86
CA LEU A 6 3.08 -6.16 4.96
C LEU A 6 2.67 -6.64 3.57
N LYS A 7 1.67 -6.01 3.00
CA LYS A 7 1.18 -6.36 1.68
C LYS A 7 1.20 -5.15 0.77
N GLY A 8 1.79 -5.31 -0.40
CA GLY A 8 1.78 -4.30 -1.45
C GLY A 8 1.19 -4.87 -2.71
N GLU A 9 0.40 -4.06 -3.42
CA GLU A 9 -0.17 -4.44 -4.70
C GLU A 9 -0.20 -3.21 -5.59
N TRP A 10 0.15 -3.40 -6.87
CA TRP A 10 0.04 -2.33 -7.85
C TRP A 10 -0.41 -2.90 -9.18
N ALA A 11 -1.12 -2.08 -9.94
CA ALA A 11 -1.55 -2.37 -11.29
C ALA A 11 -1.16 -1.23 -12.20
N ASN A 12 -0.74 -1.57 -13.41
CA ASN A 12 -0.39 -0.61 -14.46
C ASN A 12 -0.79 -1.22 -15.80
N ASP A 13 -1.62 -0.49 -16.56
CA ASP A 13 -2.14 -0.93 -17.85
C ASP A 13 -2.83 -2.30 -17.79
N GLY A 14 -3.50 -2.59 -16.67
CA GLY A 14 -4.22 -3.83 -16.47
C GLY A 14 -3.37 -5.00 -15.98
N GLU A 15 -2.06 -4.83 -15.85
CA GLU A 15 -1.18 -5.83 -15.25
C GLU A 15 -1.11 -5.60 -13.74
N THR A 16 -1.30 -6.65 -12.97
CA THR A 16 -1.28 -6.60 -11.51
C THR A 16 -0.08 -7.35 -10.96
N ASN A 17 0.62 -6.72 -10.03
CA ASN A 17 1.73 -7.32 -9.30
C ASN A 17 1.56 -7.04 -7.82
N GLY A 18 2.24 -7.80 -6.99
CA GLY A 18 2.17 -7.61 -5.56
C GLY A 18 3.20 -8.41 -4.80
N TYR A 19 3.27 -8.14 -3.49
CA TYR A 19 4.13 -8.89 -2.59
C TYR A 19 3.49 -8.97 -1.21
N GLU A 20 3.91 -9.98 -0.45
CA GLU A 20 3.55 -10.15 0.96
C GLU A 20 4.82 -10.49 1.73
N GLU A 21 5.03 -9.79 2.85
CA GLU A 21 6.16 -10.05 3.74
C GLU A 21 5.65 -10.17 5.17
N LEU A 22 6.21 -11.12 5.92
CA LEU A 22 5.82 -11.37 7.30
C LEU A 22 6.95 -10.96 8.25
N TYR A 23 6.59 -10.25 9.31
CA TYR A 23 7.53 -9.77 10.30
C TYR A 23 7.06 -10.15 11.71
N ALA A 24 7.99 -10.62 12.53
CA ALA A 24 7.71 -10.96 13.92
C ALA A 24 7.74 -9.73 14.85
N LYS A 25 8.45 -8.68 14.44
CA LYS A 25 8.62 -7.46 15.25
C LYS A 25 7.80 -6.32 14.69
N GLU A 26 6.99 -5.70 15.54
CA GLU A 26 6.15 -4.57 15.16
C GLU A 26 6.96 -3.39 14.63
N GLU A 27 8.07 -3.05 15.31
CA GLU A 27 8.90 -1.92 14.89
C GLU A 27 9.48 -2.09 13.50
N THR A 28 9.95 -3.29 13.19
CA THR A 28 10.49 -3.62 11.87
C THR A 28 9.39 -3.54 10.82
N ALA A 29 8.22 -4.10 11.13
CA ALA A 29 7.09 -4.06 10.21
C ALA A 29 6.63 -2.63 9.90
N LYS A 30 6.55 -1.78 10.92
CA LYS A 30 6.17 -0.38 10.74
C LYS A 30 7.19 0.41 9.93
N GLU A 31 8.47 0.15 10.15
CA GLU A 31 9.53 0.79 9.36
C GLU A 31 9.44 0.39 7.89
N LYS A 32 9.26 -0.89 7.62
CA LYS A 32 9.10 -1.39 6.25
C LYS A 32 7.83 -0.85 5.60
N PHE A 33 6.75 -0.73 6.36
CA PHE A 33 5.52 -0.12 5.89
C PHE A 33 5.74 1.34 5.48
N ARG A 34 6.41 2.13 6.32
CA ARG A 34 6.70 3.54 5.99
C ARG A 34 7.52 3.66 4.70
N LYS A 35 8.53 2.80 4.52
CA LYS A 35 9.34 2.79 3.30
C LYS A 35 8.51 2.43 2.08
N ALA A 36 7.65 1.42 2.21
CA ALA A 36 6.76 1.00 1.12
C ALA A 36 5.79 2.11 0.72
N VAL A 37 5.25 2.84 1.70
CA VAL A 37 4.39 4.00 1.45
C VAL A 37 5.14 5.10 0.70
N GLN A 38 6.38 5.40 1.11
CA GLN A 38 7.19 6.41 0.43
C GLN A 38 7.49 6.02 -1.01
N GLU A 39 7.82 4.76 -1.25
CA GLU A 39 8.06 4.26 -2.60
C GLU A 39 6.80 4.33 -3.47
N ALA A 40 5.66 3.93 -2.92
CA ALA A 40 4.39 4.02 -3.65
C ALA A 40 4.05 5.46 -4.00
N LYS A 41 4.23 6.38 -3.05
CA LYS A 41 3.97 7.81 -3.29
C LYS A 41 4.94 8.41 -4.30
N SER A 42 6.19 7.95 -4.34
CA SER A 42 7.18 8.49 -5.27
C SER A 42 6.85 8.18 -6.72
N ASP A 43 6.15 7.07 -6.97
CA ASP A 43 5.67 6.74 -8.31
C ASP A 43 4.60 7.72 -8.81
N TYR A 44 4.01 8.49 -7.89
CA TYR A 44 2.97 9.47 -8.17
C TYR A 44 3.39 10.89 -7.80
N ASP A 45 4.68 11.17 -7.72
CA ASP A 45 5.17 12.50 -7.32
C ASP A 45 4.84 13.58 -8.35
N HIS A 46 4.57 13.20 -9.59
CA HIS A 46 4.12 14.09 -10.66
C HIS A 46 2.64 14.45 -10.55
N VAL A 47 1.90 13.83 -9.64
CA VAL A 47 0.47 14.05 -9.44
C VAL A 47 0.26 15.00 -8.27
N ASP A 48 -0.52 16.06 -8.47
CA ASP A 48 -0.96 16.94 -7.40
C ASP A 48 -2.32 16.45 -6.91
N PHE A 49 -2.34 15.70 -5.81
CA PHE A 49 -3.58 15.15 -5.26
C PHE A 49 -4.53 16.21 -4.68
N ASN A 50 -4.05 17.44 -4.53
CA ASN A 50 -4.90 18.55 -4.11
C ASN A 50 -5.65 19.19 -5.28
N ASP A 51 -5.25 18.86 -6.51
CA ASP A 51 -5.93 19.33 -7.71
C ASP A 51 -7.13 18.42 -8.00
N PRO A 52 -8.38 18.93 -8.01
CA PRO A 52 -9.55 18.11 -8.29
C PRO A 52 -9.57 17.53 -9.70
N GLU A 53 -8.75 18.03 -10.60
CA GLU A 53 -8.66 17.55 -11.97
C GLU A 53 -7.49 16.59 -12.20
N CYS A 54 -6.80 16.17 -11.15
CA CYS A 54 -5.64 15.26 -11.29
C CYS A 54 -6.02 13.86 -11.79
N GLY A 55 -7.27 13.44 -11.61
CA GLY A 55 -7.74 12.13 -12.03
C GLY A 55 -7.42 10.99 -11.08
N TYR A 56 -6.69 11.23 -10.01
CA TYR A 56 -6.31 10.22 -9.03
C TYR A 56 -6.94 10.47 -7.67
N CYS A 57 -7.23 9.37 -6.98
CA CYS A 57 -7.71 9.40 -5.59
C CYS A 57 -6.66 8.80 -4.67
N ILE A 58 -6.52 9.37 -3.48
CA ILE A 58 -5.61 8.87 -2.45
C ILE A 58 -6.34 8.74 -1.13
N SER A 59 -6.11 7.61 -0.44
CA SER A 59 -6.60 7.37 0.91
C SER A 59 -5.45 6.82 1.74
N GLU A 60 -5.17 7.44 2.89
CA GLU A 60 -4.05 7.04 3.74
C GLU A 60 -4.47 6.98 5.19
N ASP A 61 -4.19 5.85 5.83
CA ASP A 61 -4.39 5.63 7.26
C ASP A 61 -3.06 5.23 7.91
N GLU A 62 -3.09 4.98 9.23
CA GLU A 62 -1.89 4.56 9.98
C GLU A 62 -1.28 3.26 9.47
N ASP A 63 -2.11 2.38 8.91
CA ASP A 63 -1.72 1.03 8.49
C ASP A 63 -2.09 0.71 7.04
N SER A 64 -2.51 1.71 6.26
CA SER A 64 -2.86 1.49 4.86
C SER A 64 -2.68 2.72 3.99
N LEU A 65 -2.37 2.47 2.73
CA LEU A 65 -2.32 3.49 1.68
C LEU A 65 -3.02 2.93 0.45
N GLU A 66 -3.84 3.74 -0.19
CA GLU A 66 -4.46 3.39 -1.47
C GLU A 66 -4.40 4.60 -2.40
N ILE A 67 -3.83 4.40 -3.59
CA ILE A 67 -3.81 5.39 -4.67
C ILE A 67 -4.39 4.70 -5.89
N TYR A 68 -5.32 5.34 -6.58
CA TYR A 68 -5.93 4.75 -7.77
C TYR A 68 -6.41 5.81 -8.74
N LEU A 69 -6.48 5.42 -10.01
CA LEU A 69 -7.06 6.26 -11.06
C LEU A 69 -8.58 6.24 -10.94
N ASP A 70 -9.18 7.40 -10.80
CA ASP A 70 -10.62 7.53 -10.59
C ASP A 70 -11.42 6.92 -11.75
N GLY A 71 -12.34 6.01 -11.39
CA GLY A 71 -13.15 5.28 -12.37
C GLY A 71 -12.45 4.11 -13.06
N GLU A 72 -11.15 3.94 -12.86
CA GLU A 72 -10.36 2.90 -13.51
C GLU A 72 -9.42 2.16 -12.56
N TYR A 73 -9.93 1.78 -11.38
CA TYR A 73 -9.15 1.11 -10.35
C TYR A 73 -8.42 -0.14 -10.87
N LEU A 74 -9.07 -0.93 -11.71
CA LEU A 74 -8.49 -2.17 -12.23
C LEU A 74 -7.36 -1.93 -13.22
N SER A 75 -7.26 -0.74 -13.82
CA SER A 75 -6.20 -0.44 -14.78
C SER A 75 -4.99 0.20 -14.12
N GLU A 76 -5.19 0.97 -13.05
CA GLU A 76 -4.07 1.61 -12.35
C GLU A 76 -4.40 1.84 -10.88
N HIS A 77 -3.62 1.22 -9.99
CA HIS A 77 -3.70 1.47 -8.55
C HIS A 77 -2.39 1.06 -7.88
N SER A 78 -2.21 1.56 -6.67
CA SER A 78 -1.13 1.14 -5.79
C SER A 78 -1.65 1.11 -4.36
N THR A 79 -1.51 -0.02 -3.69
CA THR A 79 -1.96 -0.18 -2.31
C THR A 79 -0.84 -0.74 -1.45
N VAL A 80 -0.75 -0.27 -0.22
CA VAL A 80 0.16 -0.82 0.80
C VAL A 80 -0.63 -0.95 2.08
N SER A 81 -0.54 -2.11 2.72
CA SER A 81 -1.23 -2.33 3.98
C SER A 81 -0.34 -3.09 4.97
N LEU A 82 -0.57 -2.83 6.24
CA LEU A 82 0.07 -3.54 7.33
C LEU A 82 -1.02 -4.13 8.22
N GLU A 83 -1.03 -5.45 8.35
CA GLU A 83 -2.04 -6.17 9.11
C GLU A 83 -1.38 -6.94 10.25
N LYS A 84 -1.96 -6.83 11.44
CA LYS A 84 -1.53 -7.60 12.60
C LYS A 84 -2.34 -8.89 12.66
N MET A 85 -1.65 -10.01 12.72
CA MET A 85 -2.25 -11.33 12.74
C MET A 85 -1.85 -12.09 13.99
N ASN A 86 -2.80 -12.82 14.57
CA ASN A 86 -2.51 -13.74 15.65
C ASN A 86 -2.36 -15.14 15.07
N VAL A 87 -1.21 -15.75 15.33
CA VAL A 87 -0.96 -17.13 14.94
C VAL A 87 -1.18 -18.02 16.16
N ILE A 88 -2.09 -18.98 16.00
CA ILE A 88 -2.34 -19.96 17.03
C ILE A 88 -1.27 -21.04 16.90
N THR A 89 -0.46 -21.18 17.95
CA THR A 89 0.54 -22.24 18.01
C THR A 89 0.01 -23.35 18.92
N GLU A 90 -0.19 -24.51 18.35
CA GLU A 90 -0.57 -25.70 19.12
C GLU A 90 0.60 -26.63 19.32
#